data_f235b24c37a2bf96c5827b379c4932be
#
_entry.id   f235b24c37a2bf96c5827b379c4932be
#
_cell.length_a   1.000
_cell.length_b   1.000
_cell.length_c   1.000
_cell.angle_alpha   90.00
_cell.angle_beta   90.00
_cell.angle_gamma   90.00
#
_symmetry.space_group_name_H-M   'P 1'
#
loop_
_entity.id
_entity.type
_entity.pdbx_description
1 polymer ?
#
loop_
_entity_poly.entity_id
_entity_poly.type
_entity_poly.pdbx_seq_one_letter_code
_entity_poly.pdbx_strand_id
1 'polypeptide(L)'
;MNREIQQRLVWVKLFEETNDAGLVCQRCGISRPTLRKWWKRYSEQGIDGLSSQSKRPLKSPNTKINAELEALILEMRSARNLGARRLQTELMRLHGVSLSLATIHKVLSTHQVKPIKKFRRKVDFIRYERPLPGDRIQMDTCKLGPGIYQYTSIDDCTRYRVLRIYKRRTAANTLDFLDCVIEEMPFPIQRIQTDRGREFFAEKVQKKLMQHGIKFRPNKPGSPHLNGKVERSQKTDKSEFYATVDINSEDIQDKLAEWQHYYNWMRPHSALKGKTPMERYFELCEETPFSDEVQKQYNPSNERIQHANYKMDLEIAKLKRSL
;
A
#
# COMPACT_ATOMS: atom_id res chain seq x y z
N MET A 1 -20.72 -29.58 28.32
CA MET A 1 -19.54 -29.72 29.25
C MET A 1 -18.41 -30.38 28.47
N ASN A 2 -17.16 -29.87 28.59
CA ASN A 2 -16.00 -30.42 27.87
C ASN A 2 -15.70 -31.85 28.39
N ARG A 3 -15.32 -32.79 27.50
CA ARG A 3 -15.00 -34.17 27.82
C ARG A 3 -13.99 -34.34 28.96
N GLU A 4 -12.99 -33.46 29.02
CA GLU A 4 -11.97 -33.43 30.08
C GLU A 4 -12.58 -33.10 31.47
N ILE A 5 -13.50 -32.14 31.52
CA ILE A 5 -14.16 -31.71 32.73
C ILE A 5 -15.07 -32.85 33.22
N GLN A 6 -15.77 -33.56 32.33
CA GLN A 6 -16.57 -34.72 32.67
C GLN A 6 -15.75 -35.87 33.28
N GLN A 7 -14.60 -36.18 32.67
CA GLN A 7 -13.70 -37.20 33.22
C GLN A 7 -13.20 -36.84 34.62
N ARG A 8 -12.78 -35.59 34.81
CA ARG A 8 -12.29 -35.12 36.11
C ARG A 8 -13.40 -35.13 37.17
N LEU A 9 -14.59 -34.81 36.79
CA LEU A 9 -15.76 -34.86 37.66
C LEU A 9 -16.06 -36.30 38.10
N VAL A 10 -15.94 -37.28 37.21
CA VAL A 10 -16.09 -38.71 37.55
C VAL A 10 -15.03 -39.14 38.57
N TRP A 11 -13.77 -38.75 38.42
CA TRP A 11 -12.69 -39.05 39.37
C TRP A 11 -12.98 -38.49 40.76
N VAL A 12 -13.41 -37.23 40.80
CA VAL A 12 -13.70 -36.53 42.07
C VAL A 12 -14.91 -37.14 42.75
N LYS A 13 -16.01 -37.40 42.03
CA LYS A 13 -17.21 -38.03 42.60
C LYS A 13 -16.95 -39.43 43.12
N LEU A 14 -16.21 -40.25 42.35
CA LEU A 14 -15.83 -41.57 42.77
C LEU A 14 -14.97 -41.54 44.08
N PHE A 15 -14.14 -40.51 44.22
CA PHE A 15 -13.37 -40.30 45.44
C PHE A 15 -14.24 -39.83 46.61
N GLU A 16 -15.22 -38.99 46.38
CA GLU A 16 -16.19 -38.56 47.41
C GLU A 16 -17.05 -39.75 47.90
N GLU A 17 -17.43 -40.67 47.00
CA GLU A 17 -18.23 -41.85 47.32
C GLU A 17 -17.43 -42.92 48.06
N THR A 18 -16.18 -43.16 47.68
CA THR A 18 -15.39 -44.28 48.18
C THR A 18 -14.39 -43.92 49.27
N ASN A 19 -14.04 -42.67 49.36
CA ASN A 19 -12.97 -42.12 50.19
C ASN A 19 -11.63 -42.89 50.08
N ASP A 20 -11.46 -43.68 49.00
CA ASP A 20 -10.25 -44.47 48.72
C ASP A 20 -9.55 -43.98 47.46
N ALA A 21 -8.44 -43.22 47.68
CA ALA A 21 -7.62 -42.72 46.61
C ALA A 21 -6.89 -43.81 45.82
N GLY A 22 -6.62 -44.96 46.43
CA GLY A 22 -5.97 -46.11 45.77
C GLY A 22 -6.87 -46.72 44.73
N LEU A 23 -8.10 -47.01 45.11
CA LEU A 23 -9.13 -47.57 44.26
C LEU A 23 -9.47 -46.68 43.07
N VAL A 24 -9.61 -45.35 43.32
CA VAL A 24 -9.89 -44.39 42.24
C VAL A 24 -8.73 -44.32 41.26
N CYS A 25 -7.50 -44.26 41.73
CA CYS A 25 -6.30 -44.20 40.88
C CYS A 25 -6.16 -45.44 40.01
N GLN A 26 -6.37 -46.62 40.60
CA GLN A 26 -6.32 -47.90 39.87
C GLN A 26 -7.43 -48.00 38.82
N ARG A 27 -8.67 -47.67 39.21
CA ARG A 27 -9.84 -47.76 38.30
C ARG A 27 -9.83 -46.73 37.19
N CYS A 28 -9.33 -45.52 37.44
CA CYS A 28 -9.33 -44.42 36.49
C CYS A 28 -8.00 -44.25 35.77
N GLY A 29 -6.96 -45.00 36.05
CA GLY A 29 -5.64 -44.92 35.42
C GLY A 29 -4.92 -43.59 35.69
N ILE A 30 -5.08 -43.00 36.88
CA ILE A 30 -4.50 -41.73 37.27
C ILE A 30 -3.58 -41.84 38.49
N SER A 31 -2.64 -40.90 38.63
CA SER A 31 -1.79 -40.87 39.80
C SER A 31 -2.47 -40.18 41.01
N ARG A 32 -2.08 -40.57 42.24
CA ARG A 32 -2.55 -39.90 43.45
C ARG A 32 -2.37 -38.38 43.47
N PRO A 33 -1.22 -37.80 43.02
CA PRO A 33 -1.06 -36.35 42.91
C PRO A 33 -2.09 -35.71 41.94
N THR A 34 -2.44 -36.42 40.83
CA THR A 34 -3.43 -35.93 39.87
C THR A 34 -4.81 -35.88 40.51
N LEU A 35 -5.24 -36.96 41.25
CA LEU A 35 -6.50 -36.98 41.97
C LEU A 35 -6.58 -35.85 43.01
N ARG A 36 -5.55 -35.72 43.89
CA ARG A 36 -5.49 -34.68 44.92
C ARG A 36 -5.60 -33.27 44.33
N LYS A 37 -4.89 -33.02 43.22
CA LYS A 37 -4.97 -31.74 42.50
C LYS A 37 -6.39 -31.39 42.08
N TRP A 38 -7.09 -32.32 41.43
CA TRP A 38 -8.40 -32.04 40.92
C TRP A 38 -9.48 -32.04 41.99
N TRP A 39 -9.35 -32.88 43.02
CA TRP A 39 -10.22 -32.86 44.17
C TRP A 39 -10.11 -31.55 44.96
N LYS A 40 -8.86 -31.03 45.23
CA LYS A 40 -8.65 -29.75 45.87
C LYS A 40 -9.29 -28.60 45.09
N ARG A 41 -9.10 -28.55 43.78
CA ARG A 41 -9.70 -27.51 42.94
C ARG A 41 -11.24 -27.60 42.90
N TYR A 42 -11.77 -28.77 42.87
CA TYR A 42 -13.22 -28.99 42.92
C TYR A 42 -13.82 -28.55 44.28
N SER A 43 -13.16 -28.87 45.42
CA SER A 43 -13.59 -28.42 46.73
C SER A 43 -13.53 -26.90 46.94
N GLU A 44 -12.58 -26.21 46.25
CA GLU A 44 -12.41 -24.75 46.34
C GLU A 44 -13.30 -23.97 45.36
N GLN A 45 -13.52 -24.48 44.15
CA GLN A 45 -14.11 -23.73 43.03
C GLN A 45 -15.26 -24.52 42.34
N GLY A 46 -15.67 -25.64 42.85
CA GLY A 46 -16.69 -26.47 42.24
C GLY A 46 -16.29 -26.97 40.84
N ILE A 47 -17.27 -27.09 39.94
CA ILE A 47 -17.08 -27.60 38.58
C ILE A 47 -16.11 -26.72 37.76
N ASP A 48 -16.07 -25.43 38.00
CA ASP A 48 -15.17 -24.49 37.29
C ASP A 48 -13.69 -24.76 37.60
N GLY A 49 -13.39 -25.26 38.81
CA GLY A 49 -12.04 -25.68 39.23
C GLY A 49 -11.49 -26.87 38.43
N LEU A 50 -12.37 -27.64 37.76
CA LEU A 50 -11.98 -28.77 36.92
C LEU A 50 -11.49 -28.33 35.52
N SER A 51 -11.58 -27.05 35.17
CA SER A 51 -11.02 -26.53 33.92
C SER A 51 -9.49 -26.51 33.94
N SER A 52 -8.90 -26.79 32.78
CA SER A 52 -7.46 -26.66 32.61
C SER A 52 -7.05 -25.17 32.55
N GLN A 53 -6.23 -24.73 33.50
CA GLN A 53 -5.66 -23.40 33.49
C GLN A 53 -4.50 -23.32 32.50
N SER A 54 -4.32 -22.15 31.90
CA SER A 54 -3.19 -21.87 31.01
C SER A 54 -1.86 -22.06 31.76
N LYS A 55 -0.97 -22.85 31.17
CA LYS A 55 0.41 -23.03 31.69
C LYS A 55 1.37 -22.00 31.14
N ARG A 56 0.86 -21.03 30.37
CA ARG A 56 1.67 -20.00 29.74
C ARG A 56 2.24 -19.06 30.82
N PRO A 57 3.54 -18.73 30.79
CA PRO A 57 4.12 -17.75 31.70
C PRO A 57 3.39 -16.40 31.59
N LEU A 58 3.07 -15.79 32.72
CA LEU A 58 2.45 -14.47 32.79
C LEU A 58 3.43 -13.35 32.34
N LYS A 59 4.72 -13.56 32.61
CA LYS A 59 5.79 -12.66 32.16
C LYS A 59 6.81 -13.44 31.34
N SER A 60 7.24 -12.88 30.22
CA SER A 60 8.32 -13.41 29.39
C SER A 60 9.53 -12.46 29.55
N PRO A 61 10.69 -12.91 30.09
CA PRO A 61 11.84 -12.05 30.30
C PRO A 61 12.45 -11.53 28.98
N ASN A 62 12.21 -12.22 27.87
CA ASN A 62 12.76 -11.87 26.55
C ASN A 62 11.75 -11.13 25.65
N THR A 63 10.98 -10.20 26.21
CA THR A 63 10.04 -9.40 25.42
C THR A 63 10.83 -8.34 24.64
N LYS A 64 10.84 -8.45 23.30
CA LYS A 64 11.51 -7.49 22.41
C LYS A 64 10.80 -6.14 22.31
N ILE A 65 9.64 -5.99 22.92
CA ILE A 65 8.80 -4.80 22.87
C ILE A 65 8.68 -4.22 24.27
N ASN A 66 9.02 -2.95 24.40
CA ASN A 66 8.74 -2.11 25.56
C ASN A 66 7.55 -1.17 25.26
N ALA A 67 7.07 -0.46 26.26
CA ALA A 67 5.94 0.47 26.13
C ALA A 67 6.21 1.60 25.12
N GLU A 68 7.45 2.04 25.00
CA GLU A 68 7.85 3.10 24.04
C GLU A 68 7.72 2.62 22.59
N LEU A 69 8.16 1.40 22.29
CA LEU A 69 8.01 0.79 20.96
C LEU A 69 6.56 0.50 20.60
N GLU A 70 5.73 0.11 21.58
CA GLU A 70 4.29 -0.03 21.37
C GLU A 70 3.66 1.31 21.01
N ALA A 71 3.96 2.38 21.76
CA ALA A 71 3.48 3.72 21.48
C ALA A 71 3.92 4.20 20.10
N LEU A 72 5.18 4.02 19.73
CA LEU A 72 5.70 4.36 18.40
C LEU A 72 4.98 3.63 17.27
N ILE A 73 4.73 2.31 17.42
CA ILE A 73 3.97 1.53 16.42
C ILE A 73 2.56 2.07 16.26
N LEU A 74 1.90 2.43 17.36
CA LEU A 74 0.54 2.95 17.34
C LEU A 74 0.48 4.36 16.75
N GLU A 75 1.43 5.21 17.06
CA GLU A 75 1.56 6.55 16.49
C GLU A 75 1.76 6.49 14.98
N MET A 76 2.76 5.73 14.49
CA MET A 76 3.02 5.55 13.07
C MET A 76 1.81 4.94 12.35
N ARG A 77 1.07 4.05 13.03
CA ARG A 77 -0.16 3.45 12.49
C ARG A 77 -1.27 4.49 12.34
N SER A 78 -1.50 5.33 13.35
CA SER A 78 -2.57 6.33 13.38
C SER A 78 -2.29 7.49 12.43
N ALA A 79 -1.05 7.99 12.40
CA ALA A 79 -0.65 9.12 11.57
C ALA A 79 -0.88 8.89 10.07
N ARG A 80 -0.67 7.66 9.55
CA ARG A 80 -0.69 7.38 8.11
C ARG A 80 -1.42 6.09 7.72
N ASN A 81 -2.16 5.48 8.62
CA ASN A 81 -2.90 4.23 8.40
C ASN A 81 -2.04 3.11 7.77
N LEU A 82 -0.80 2.94 8.26
CA LEU A 82 0.16 2.01 7.70
C LEU A 82 -0.17 0.55 7.99
N GLY A 83 0.03 -0.34 7.02
CA GLY A 83 -0.06 -1.79 7.23
C GLY A 83 1.17 -2.35 7.94
N ALA A 84 1.04 -3.52 8.61
CA ALA A 84 2.11 -4.11 9.41
C ALA A 84 3.44 -4.27 8.64
N ARG A 85 3.39 -4.62 7.36
CA ARG A 85 4.61 -4.74 6.52
C ARG A 85 5.29 -3.40 6.29
N ARG A 86 4.52 -2.33 6.14
CA ARG A 86 5.07 -0.98 6.01
C ARG A 86 5.64 -0.48 7.34
N LEU A 87 4.90 -0.68 8.44
CA LEU A 87 5.40 -0.40 9.78
C LEU A 87 6.73 -1.09 10.03
N GLN A 88 6.87 -2.36 9.65
CA GLN A 88 8.15 -3.09 9.78
C GLN A 88 9.29 -2.39 9.02
N THR A 89 9.04 -1.99 7.78
CA THR A 89 10.06 -1.35 6.95
C THR A 89 10.42 0.04 7.48
N GLU A 90 9.43 0.84 7.87
CA GLU A 90 9.67 2.20 8.40
C GLU A 90 10.35 2.16 9.78
N LEU A 91 9.96 1.25 10.66
CA LEU A 91 10.64 1.05 11.95
C LEU A 91 12.13 0.75 11.76
N MET A 92 12.45 -0.11 10.79
CA MET A 92 13.85 -0.41 10.48
C MET A 92 14.59 0.79 9.89
N ARG A 93 13.99 1.52 8.95
CA ARG A 93 14.64 2.64 8.26
C ARG A 93 14.80 3.89 9.12
N LEU A 94 13.76 4.24 9.87
CA LEU A 94 13.71 5.52 10.62
C LEU A 94 14.23 5.39 12.04
N HIS A 95 14.09 4.20 12.65
CA HIS A 95 14.41 3.98 14.06
C HIS A 95 15.42 2.85 14.28
N GLY A 96 15.91 2.17 13.23
CA GLY A 96 16.84 1.05 13.36
C GLY A 96 16.25 -0.19 14.05
N VAL A 97 14.92 -0.24 14.21
CA VAL A 97 14.22 -1.28 14.97
C VAL A 97 13.78 -2.43 14.08
N SER A 98 14.37 -3.62 14.29
CA SER A 98 14.01 -4.84 13.57
C SER A 98 12.98 -5.66 14.34
N LEU A 99 11.74 -5.72 13.88
CA LEU A 99 10.65 -6.52 14.44
C LEU A 99 10.05 -7.47 13.43
N SER A 100 9.57 -8.63 13.88
CA SER A 100 8.83 -9.54 13.01
C SER A 100 7.41 -9.01 12.73
N LEU A 101 6.85 -9.39 11.57
CA LEU A 101 5.45 -9.05 11.25
C LEU A 101 4.48 -9.58 12.31
N ALA A 102 4.74 -10.79 12.85
CA ALA A 102 3.91 -11.39 13.89
C ALA A 102 3.90 -10.52 15.17
N THR A 103 5.06 -9.93 15.52
CA THR A 103 5.20 -9.04 16.67
C THR A 103 4.38 -7.77 16.48
N ILE A 104 4.50 -7.13 15.31
CA ILE A 104 3.72 -5.92 14.98
C ILE A 104 2.21 -6.23 14.97
N HIS A 105 1.81 -7.34 14.36
CA HIS A 105 0.40 -7.76 14.38
C HIS A 105 -0.12 -8.00 15.79
N LYS A 106 0.70 -8.58 16.68
CA LYS A 106 0.34 -8.80 18.08
C LYS A 106 0.08 -7.46 18.79
N VAL A 107 0.97 -6.47 18.63
CA VAL A 107 0.77 -5.12 19.21
C VAL A 107 -0.55 -4.53 18.71
N LEU A 108 -0.76 -4.48 17.39
CA LEU A 108 -1.99 -3.93 16.81
C LEU A 108 -3.25 -4.65 17.28
N SER A 109 -3.21 -5.98 17.48
CA SER A 109 -4.33 -6.76 18.00
C SER A 109 -4.57 -6.53 19.49
N THR A 110 -3.52 -6.44 20.30
CA THR A 110 -3.63 -6.17 21.75
C THR A 110 -4.31 -4.82 21.99
N HIS A 111 -3.99 -3.82 21.17
CA HIS A 111 -4.61 -2.48 21.22
C HIS A 111 -5.88 -2.36 20.37
N GLN A 112 -6.48 -3.47 19.91
CA GLN A 112 -7.73 -3.53 19.15
C GLN A 112 -7.76 -2.59 17.93
N VAL A 113 -6.60 -2.33 17.31
CA VAL A 113 -6.49 -1.47 16.14
C VAL A 113 -7.20 -2.10 14.95
N LYS A 114 -8.16 -1.39 14.37
CA LYS A 114 -8.94 -1.86 13.22
C LYS A 114 -8.03 -2.28 12.05
N PRO A 115 -8.25 -3.45 11.43
CA PRO A 115 -7.47 -3.89 10.28
C PRO A 115 -7.73 -3.01 9.06
N ILE A 116 -6.70 -2.83 8.23
CA ILE A 116 -6.88 -2.18 6.91
C ILE A 116 -7.71 -3.13 6.05
N LYS A 117 -8.84 -2.66 5.53
CA LYS A 117 -9.69 -3.44 4.62
C LYS A 117 -8.89 -3.91 3.41
N LYS A 118 -8.68 -5.21 3.26
CA LYS A 118 -8.09 -5.79 2.05
C LYS A 118 -9.17 -6.02 1.00
N PHE A 119 -8.99 -5.47 -0.18
CA PHE A 119 -9.75 -5.91 -1.34
C PHE A 119 -9.33 -7.34 -1.72
N ARG A 120 -10.28 -8.28 -1.68
CA ARG A 120 -10.06 -9.66 -2.13
C ARG A 120 -10.35 -9.76 -3.63
N ARG A 121 -9.35 -9.62 -4.47
CA ARG A 121 -9.30 -10.29 -5.79
C ARG A 121 -7.84 -10.54 -6.13
N LYS A 122 -7.43 -11.81 -6.09
CA LYS A 122 -6.25 -12.26 -6.81
C LYS A 122 -6.67 -12.36 -8.28
N VAL A 123 -6.27 -11.39 -9.07
CA VAL A 123 -6.14 -11.55 -10.50
C VAL A 123 -4.64 -11.56 -10.75
N ASP A 124 -4.15 -12.60 -11.40
CA ASP A 124 -2.73 -12.70 -11.74
C ASP A 124 -2.44 -11.69 -12.85
N PHE A 125 -2.08 -10.47 -12.44
CA PHE A 125 -1.61 -9.46 -13.37
C PHE A 125 -0.12 -9.64 -13.59
N ILE A 126 0.28 -9.80 -14.84
CA ILE A 126 1.68 -9.69 -15.25
C ILE A 126 2.13 -8.26 -14.96
N ARG A 127 3.04 -8.10 -14.02
CA ARG A 127 3.65 -6.80 -13.75
C ARG A 127 4.55 -6.44 -14.92
N TYR A 128 4.24 -5.33 -15.57
CA TYR A 128 5.17 -4.71 -16.50
C TYR A 128 5.86 -3.53 -15.81
N GLU A 129 7.11 -3.33 -16.12
CA GLU A 129 7.94 -2.24 -15.60
C GLU A 129 8.90 -1.78 -16.69
N ARG A 130 9.07 -0.46 -16.81
CA ARG A 130 10.11 0.08 -17.68
C ARG A 130 11.45 0.02 -16.97
N PRO A 131 12.55 -0.31 -17.68
CA PRO A 131 13.84 -0.48 -17.05
C PRO A 131 14.43 0.85 -16.57
N LEU A 132 14.22 1.95 -17.31
CA LEU A 132 14.85 3.23 -17.06
C LEU A 132 13.86 4.30 -16.59
N PRO A 133 14.30 5.21 -15.72
CA PRO A 133 13.56 6.41 -15.33
C PRO A 133 13.22 7.27 -16.55
N GLY A 134 12.03 7.88 -16.55
CA GLY A 134 11.59 8.77 -17.62
C GLY A 134 11.17 8.09 -18.93
N ASP A 135 11.45 6.78 -19.12
CA ASP A 135 11.01 6.08 -20.34
C ASP A 135 9.49 6.16 -20.51
N ARG A 136 8.72 6.10 -19.42
CA ARG A 136 7.27 6.25 -19.47
C ARG A 136 6.70 6.85 -18.20
N ILE A 137 6.08 8.00 -18.34
CA ILE A 137 5.29 8.63 -17.28
C ILE A 137 3.81 8.34 -17.53
N GLN A 138 3.11 7.84 -16.53
CA GLN A 138 1.65 7.71 -16.56
C GLN A 138 1.04 8.97 -15.95
N MET A 139 0.06 9.57 -16.63
CA MET A 139 -0.69 10.71 -16.12
C MET A 139 -2.18 10.40 -16.10
N ASP A 140 -2.84 10.86 -15.05
CA ASP A 140 -4.28 10.67 -14.87
C ASP A 140 -4.86 11.73 -13.93
N THR A 141 -6.18 11.91 -14.00
CA THR A 141 -6.93 12.79 -13.09
C THR A 141 -7.93 12.00 -12.29
N CYS A 142 -8.03 12.25 -10.99
CA CYS A 142 -9.11 11.70 -10.18
C CYS A 142 -9.93 12.79 -9.50
N LYS A 143 -11.23 12.57 -9.43
CA LYS A 143 -12.14 13.43 -8.66
C LYS A 143 -12.03 13.06 -7.18
N LEU A 144 -11.79 14.06 -6.34
CA LEU A 144 -11.74 13.95 -4.88
C LEU A 144 -13.07 14.37 -4.25
N GLY A 145 -13.67 15.43 -4.78
CA GLY A 145 -14.92 16.01 -4.31
C GLY A 145 -15.56 16.89 -5.38
N PRO A 146 -16.70 17.55 -5.05
CA PRO A 146 -17.30 18.53 -5.95
C PRO A 146 -16.32 19.67 -6.26
N GLY A 147 -15.96 19.85 -7.55
CA GLY A 147 -15.03 20.91 -7.96
C GLY A 147 -13.58 20.72 -7.48
N ILE A 148 -13.18 19.51 -7.09
CA ILE A 148 -11.80 19.21 -6.65
C ILE A 148 -11.27 18.00 -7.40
N TYR A 149 -10.20 18.20 -8.16
CA TYR A 149 -9.57 17.16 -8.99
C TYR A 149 -8.08 17.11 -8.72
N GLN A 150 -7.57 15.93 -8.40
CA GLN A 150 -6.13 15.68 -8.33
C GLN A 150 -5.64 15.26 -9.71
N TYR A 151 -4.59 15.92 -10.17
CA TYR A 151 -3.76 15.50 -11.28
C TYR A 151 -2.56 14.75 -10.72
N THR A 152 -2.24 13.63 -11.32
CA THR A 152 -1.15 12.74 -10.89
C THR A 152 -0.32 12.37 -12.09
N SER A 153 0.98 12.54 -12.00
CA SER A 153 1.95 11.90 -12.87
C SER A 153 2.81 10.94 -12.07
N ILE A 154 3.17 9.80 -12.64
CA ILE A 154 4.02 8.81 -11.98
C ILE A 154 4.94 8.13 -12.99
N ASP A 155 6.22 8.06 -12.68
CA ASP A 155 7.17 7.30 -13.47
C ASP A 155 6.97 5.79 -13.33
N ASP A 156 7.03 5.10 -14.45
CA ASP A 156 6.79 3.66 -14.54
C ASP A 156 7.89 2.82 -13.90
N CYS A 157 9.13 3.32 -13.87
CA CYS A 157 10.29 2.66 -13.30
C CYS A 157 10.43 2.95 -11.80
N THR A 158 10.64 4.22 -11.46
CA THR A 158 10.97 4.65 -10.10
C THR A 158 9.77 4.83 -9.18
N ARG A 159 8.57 5.03 -9.73
CA ARG A 159 7.37 5.48 -9.01
C ARG A 159 7.47 6.92 -8.49
N TYR A 160 8.47 7.67 -8.92
CA TYR A 160 8.54 9.11 -8.66
C TYR A 160 7.30 9.80 -9.22
N ARG A 161 6.75 10.75 -8.50
CA ARG A 161 5.49 11.36 -8.89
C ARG A 161 5.43 12.86 -8.62
N VAL A 162 4.57 13.53 -9.39
CA VAL A 162 4.17 14.92 -9.20
C VAL A 162 2.65 14.96 -9.03
N LEU A 163 2.18 15.80 -8.11
CA LEU A 163 0.78 15.93 -7.74
C LEU A 163 0.36 17.40 -7.74
N ARG A 164 -0.85 17.68 -8.24
CA ARG A 164 -1.50 19.01 -8.13
C ARG A 164 -3.00 18.83 -7.95
N ILE A 165 -3.63 19.83 -7.33
CA ILE A 165 -5.08 19.93 -7.21
C ILE A 165 -5.59 21.10 -8.05
N TYR A 166 -6.66 20.85 -8.80
CA TYR A 166 -7.34 21.88 -9.60
C TYR A 166 -8.84 21.81 -9.40
N LYS A 167 -9.51 22.94 -9.60
CA LYS A 167 -10.96 23.04 -9.48
C LYS A 167 -11.73 22.40 -10.66
N ARG A 168 -11.07 22.23 -11.80
CA ARG A 168 -11.67 21.70 -13.04
C ARG A 168 -10.68 20.85 -13.83
N ARG A 169 -11.20 19.94 -14.63
CA ARG A 169 -10.42 19.22 -15.65
C ARG A 169 -10.49 19.98 -16.95
N THR A 170 -9.44 20.70 -17.29
CA THR A 170 -9.34 21.53 -18.49
C THR A 170 -7.98 21.35 -19.15
N ALA A 171 -7.91 21.65 -20.46
CA ALA A 171 -6.63 21.65 -21.16
C ALA A 171 -5.64 22.69 -20.59
N ALA A 172 -6.14 23.82 -20.06
CA ALA A 172 -5.30 24.83 -19.41
C ALA A 172 -4.63 24.26 -18.16
N ASN A 173 -5.40 23.62 -17.27
CA ASN A 173 -4.85 22.98 -16.07
C ASN A 173 -3.93 21.80 -16.40
N THR A 174 -4.19 21.11 -17.51
CA THR A 174 -3.29 20.05 -17.99
C THR A 174 -1.96 20.62 -18.49
N LEU A 175 -1.97 21.77 -19.14
CA LEU A 175 -0.76 22.48 -19.56
C LEU A 175 0.06 22.97 -18.37
N ASP A 176 -0.58 23.60 -17.40
CA ASP A 176 0.04 24.03 -16.15
C ASP A 176 0.64 22.84 -15.37
N PHE A 177 -0.13 21.75 -15.24
CA PHE A 177 0.36 20.54 -14.61
C PHE A 177 1.53 19.89 -15.38
N LEU A 178 1.51 19.95 -16.71
CA LEU A 178 2.61 19.44 -17.54
C LEU A 178 3.90 20.23 -17.31
N ASP A 179 3.82 21.55 -17.14
CA ASP A 179 4.98 22.37 -16.78
C ASP A 179 5.57 21.92 -15.44
N CYS A 180 4.72 21.77 -14.40
CA CYS A 180 5.18 21.23 -13.11
C CYS A 180 5.84 19.85 -13.27
N VAL A 181 5.29 18.97 -14.10
CA VAL A 181 5.85 17.63 -14.31
C VAL A 181 7.22 17.69 -14.98
N ILE A 182 7.41 18.55 -15.97
CA ILE A 182 8.69 18.72 -16.67
C ILE A 182 9.74 19.33 -15.73
N GLU A 183 9.36 20.26 -14.88
CA GLU A 183 10.26 20.92 -13.93
C GLU A 183 10.67 20.06 -12.75
N GLU A 184 9.73 19.27 -12.20
CA GLU A 184 9.94 18.54 -10.96
C GLU A 184 10.43 17.10 -11.13
N MET A 185 10.32 16.51 -12.33
CA MET A 185 10.89 15.18 -12.58
C MET A 185 12.41 15.26 -12.64
N PRO A 186 13.15 14.48 -11.83
CA PRO A 186 14.62 14.57 -11.75
C PRO A 186 15.33 13.90 -12.94
N PHE A 187 14.61 13.52 -13.97
CA PHE A 187 15.11 12.84 -15.17
C PHE A 187 14.34 13.27 -16.41
N PRO A 188 14.92 13.16 -17.60
CA PRO A 188 14.26 13.52 -18.86
C PRO A 188 13.07 12.62 -19.16
N ILE A 189 11.99 13.19 -19.64
CA ILE A 189 10.76 12.47 -19.97
C ILE A 189 10.76 12.10 -21.46
N GLN A 190 10.73 10.81 -21.76
CA GLN A 190 10.69 10.33 -23.15
C GLN A 190 9.26 10.19 -23.68
N ARG A 191 8.33 9.73 -22.85
CA ARG A 191 6.94 9.58 -23.24
C ARG A 191 5.98 9.77 -22.08
N ILE A 192 4.81 10.32 -22.42
CA ILE A 192 3.69 10.42 -21.49
C ILE A 192 2.55 9.51 -21.98
N GLN A 193 2.04 8.72 -21.06
CA GLN A 193 0.91 7.82 -21.24
C GLN A 193 -0.27 8.31 -20.42
N THR A 194 -1.43 8.48 -21.03
CA THR A 194 -2.66 8.93 -20.36
C THR A 194 -3.82 7.99 -20.70
N ASP A 195 -4.90 8.11 -19.95
CA ASP A 195 -6.20 7.65 -20.43
C ASP A 195 -6.69 8.50 -21.62
N ARG A 196 -7.92 8.32 -22.04
CA ARG A 196 -8.51 9.08 -23.16
C ARG A 196 -9.33 10.29 -22.67
N GLY A 197 -8.94 10.89 -21.56
CA GLY A 197 -9.55 12.12 -21.06
C GLY A 197 -9.41 13.26 -22.05
N ARG A 198 -10.49 14.01 -22.27
CA ARG A 198 -10.51 15.13 -23.25
C ARG A 198 -9.47 16.20 -22.92
N GLU A 199 -9.17 16.40 -21.65
CA GLU A 199 -8.16 17.33 -21.14
C GLU A 199 -6.75 17.01 -21.66
N PHE A 200 -6.41 15.73 -21.82
CA PHE A 200 -5.11 15.28 -22.34
C PHE A 200 -5.05 15.27 -23.87
N PHE A 201 -6.19 15.07 -24.53
CA PHE A 201 -6.27 15.03 -25.99
C PHE A 201 -6.39 16.41 -26.64
N ALA A 202 -6.46 17.47 -25.86
CA ALA A 202 -6.47 18.82 -26.41
C ALA A 202 -5.21 19.06 -27.27
N GLU A 203 -5.41 19.59 -28.47
CA GLU A 203 -4.32 19.83 -29.44
C GLU A 203 -3.17 20.65 -28.84
N LYS A 204 -3.50 21.65 -28.00
CA LYS A 204 -2.50 22.50 -27.30
C LYS A 204 -1.57 21.66 -26.40
N VAL A 205 -2.12 20.65 -25.69
CA VAL A 205 -1.33 19.77 -24.81
C VAL A 205 -0.41 18.90 -25.65
N GLN A 206 -0.91 18.30 -26.73
CA GLN A 206 -0.09 17.48 -27.62
C GLN A 206 1.01 18.28 -28.34
N LYS A 207 0.68 19.48 -28.79
CA LYS A 207 1.68 20.41 -29.37
C LYS A 207 2.79 20.76 -28.38
N LYS A 208 2.44 21.03 -27.12
CA LYS A 208 3.43 21.30 -26.06
C LYS A 208 4.33 20.09 -25.82
N LEU A 209 3.77 18.88 -25.75
CA LEU A 209 4.58 17.65 -25.64
C LEU A 209 5.55 17.51 -26.81
N MET A 210 5.11 17.79 -28.04
CA MET A 210 5.96 17.74 -29.24
C MET A 210 7.07 18.79 -29.18
N GLN A 211 6.80 19.99 -28.67
CA GLN A 211 7.82 21.06 -28.48
C GLN A 211 8.91 20.63 -27.50
N HIS A 212 8.57 19.86 -26.47
CA HIS A 212 9.54 19.30 -25.50
C HIS A 212 10.15 17.96 -25.93
N GLY A 213 9.88 17.47 -27.15
CA GLY A 213 10.38 16.18 -27.61
C GLY A 213 9.80 14.98 -26.88
N ILE A 214 8.62 15.12 -26.27
CA ILE A 214 7.97 14.09 -25.48
C ILE A 214 6.93 13.37 -26.34
N LYS A 215 7.01 12.04 -26.43
CA LYS A 215 6.09 11.21 -27.20
C LYS A 215 4.76 11.05 -26.46
N PHE A 216 3.64 11.40 -27.11
CA PHE A 216 2.32 11.17 -26.55
C PHE A 216 1.82 9.74 -26.90
N ARG A 217 1.53 8.94 -25.87
CA ARG A 217 1.13 7.51 -26.06
C ARG A 217 -0.13 7.19 -25.23
N PRO A 218 -1.32 7.60 -25.71
CA PRO A 218 -2.56 7.32 -24.99
C PRO A 218 -2.86 5.82 -24.96
N ASN A 219 -3.55 5.40 -23.92
CA ASN A 219 -3.99 4.02 -23.76
C ASN A 219 -4.92 3.59 -24.91
N LYS A 220 -4.80 2.33 -25.33
CA LYS A 220 -5.75 1.74 -26.27
C LYS A 220 -7.16 1.75 -25.65
N PRO A 221 -8.21 1.96 -26.46
CA PRO A 221 -9.59 1.87 -25.97
C PRO A 221 -9.84 0.53 -25.28
N GLY A 222 -10.56 0.54 -24.16
CA GLY A 222 -10.90 -0.67 -23.42
C GLY A 222 -9.73 -1.34 -22.67
N SER A 223 -8.63 -0.63 -22.46
CA SER A 223 -7.42 -1.17 -21.79
C SER A 223 -7.10 -0.44 -20.49
N PRO A 224 -7.98 -0.46 -19.47
CA PRO A 224 -7.76 0.25 -18.20
C PRO A 224 -6.54 -0.26 -17.44
N HIS A 225 -6.16 -1.52 -17.62
CA HIS A 225 -4.99 -2.13 -16.99
C HIS A 225 -3.67 -1.42 -17.33
N LEU A 226 -3.62 -0.66 -18.41
CA LEU A 226 -2.42 0.10 -18.80
C LEU A 226 -2.18 1.34 -17.91
N ASN A 227 -3.17 1.79 -17.15
CA ASN A 227 -3.08 2.92 -16.23
C ASN A 227 -2.93 2.50 -14.75
N GLY A 228 -2.68 1.23 -14.51
CA GLY A 228 -2.74 0.62 -13.19
C GLY A 228 -1.76 1.19 -12.16
N LYS A 229 -0.65 1.83 -12.58
CA LYS A 229 0.33 2.42 -11.64
C LYS A 229 -0.16 3.75 -11.09
N VAL A 230 -0.66 4.63 -11.96
CA VAL A 230 -1.24 5.91 -11.54
C VAL A 230 -2.50 5.71 -10.71
N GLU A 231 -3.39 4.79 -11.11
CA GLU A 231 -4.58 4.43 -10.32
C GLU A 231 -4.20 3.88 -8.93
N ARG A 232 -3.17 3.03 -8.88
CA ARG A 232 -2.65 2.51 -7.60
C ARG A 232 -2.07 3.62 -6.73
N SER A 233 -1.40 4.59 -7.32
CA SER A 233 -0.87 5.77 -6.64
C SER A 233 -2.01 6.60 -6.04
N GLN A 234 -3.02 6.95 -6.83
CA GLN A 234 -4.21 7.69 -6.38
C GLN A 234 -4.97 6.96 -5.26
N LYS A 235 -5.02 5.62 -5.31
CA LYS A 235 -5.59 4.83 -4.21
C LYS A 235 -4.77 4.94 -2.92
N THR A 236 -3.45 5.03 -3.04
CA THR A 236 -2.57 5.29 -1.90
C THR A 236 -2.86 6.66 -1.30
N ASP A 237 -3.02 7.70 -2.15
CA ASP A 237 -3.37 9.04 -1.70
C ASP A 237 -4.69 9.06 -0.93
N LYS A 238 -5.71 8.41 -1.46
CA LYS A 238 -7.03 8.30 -0.79
C LYS A 238 -6.96 7.60 0.56
N SER A 239 -6.09 6.62 0.72
CA SER A 239 -6.02 5.81 1.95
C SER A 239 -5.03 6.31 3.00
N GLU A 240 -3.96 6.99 2.59
CA GLU A 240 -2.87 7.38 3.49
C GLU A 240 -2.79 8.90 3.71
N PHE A 241 -3.28 9.72 2.76
CA PHE A 241 -3.28 11.17 2.84
C PHE A 241 -4.69 11.73 3.01
N TYR A 242 -5.58 11.59 2.03
CA TYR A 242 -6.92 12.18 2.10
C TYR A 242 -7.82 11.61 3.21
N ALA A 243 -7.45 10.49 3.80
CA ALA A 243 -8.12 9.96 5.00
C ALA A 243 -7.76 10.73 6.28
N THR A 244 -6.76 11.62 6.24
CA THR A 244 -6.21 12.33 7.41
C THR A 244 -6.30 13.85 7.31
N VAL A 245 -6.69 14.38 6.14
CA VAL A 245 -6.77 15.83 5.88
C VAL A 245 -8.15 16.24 5.38
N ASP A 246 -8.53 17.49 5.63
CA ASP A 246 -9.71 18.08 5.00
C ASP A 246 -9.35 18.56 3.59
N ILE A 247 -10.02 18.01 2.58
CA ILE A 247 -9.82 18.36 1.17
C ILE A 247 -10.27 19.77 0.80
N ASN A 248 -11.07 20.43 1.66
CA ASN A 248 -11.55 21.79 1.46
C ASN A 248 -10.72 22.83 2.20
N SER A 249 -9.68 22.42 2.94
CA SER A 249 -8.82 23.36 3.65
C SER A 249 -8.05 24.26 2.68
N GLU A 250 -7.81 25.52 3.07
CA GLU A 250 -7.08 26.50 2.24
C GLU A 250 -5.63 26.07 1.98
N ASP A 251 -5.02 25.37 2.92
CA ASP A 251 -3.65 24.85 2.88
C ASP A 251 -3.52 23.47 2.22
N ILE A 252 -4.54 22.98 1.55
CA ILE A 252 -4.53 21.62 0.95
C ILE A 252 -3.42 21.43 -0.10
N GLN A 253 -3.04 22.50 -0.82
CA GLN A 253 -1.94 22.43 -1.79
C GLN A 253 -0.58 22.25 -1.09
N ASP A 254 -0.34 22.97 0.00
CA ASP A 254 0.91 22.86 0.77
C ASP A 254 1.02 21.48 1.41
N LYS A 255 -0.04 20.99 2.03
CA LYS A 255 -0.11 19.64 2.56
C LYS A 255 0.10 18.57 1.49
N LEU A 256 -0.42 18.78 0.26
CA LEU A 256 -0.20 17.87 -0.85
C LEU A 256 1.27 17.89 -1.32
N ALA A 257 1.92 19.05 -1.31
CA ALA A 257 3.34 19.17 -1.63
C ALA A 257 4.21 18.44 -0.60
N GLU A 258 3.92 18.59 0.70
CA GLU A 258 4.57 17.81 1.77
C GLU A 258 4.35 16.29 1.60
N TRP A 259 3.12 15.89 1.25
CA TRP A 259 2.80 14.50 0.96
C TRP A 259 3.55 13.97 -0.27
N GLN A 260 3.67 14.75 -1.34
CA GLN A 260 4.46 14.41 -2.52
C GLN A 260 5.95 14.24 -2.15
N HIS A 261 6.50 15.18 -1.36
CA HIS A 261 7.88 15.09 -0.87
C HIS A 261 8.09 13.81 -0.05
N TYR A 262 7.25 13.56 0.94
CA TYR A 262 7.31 12.34 1.74
C TYR A 262 7.22 11.08 0.86
N TYR A 263 6.31 11.06 -0.09
CA TYR A 263 6.13 9.91 -0.98
C TYR A 263 7.37 9.62 -1.80
N ASN A 264 8.00 10.64 -2.34
CA ASN A 264 9.16 10.50 -3.23
C ASN A 264 10.46 10.20 -2.47
N TRP A 265 10.66 10.79 -1.30
CA TRP A 265 11.92 10.76 -0.59
C TRP A 265 11.95 9.82 0.62
N MET A 266 10.83 9.62 1.28
CA MET A 266 10.81 8.93 2.57
C MET A 266 9.97 7.64 2.55
N ARG A 267 8.91 7.58 1.74
CA ARG A 267 7.96 6.49 1.77
C ARG A 267 8.50 5.23 1.09
N PRO A 268 8.71 4.10 1.82
CA PRO A 268 9.17 2.86 1.23
C PRO A 268 8.06 2.18 0.40
N HIS A 269 8.44 1.64 -0.75
CA HIS A 269 7.55 0.96 -1.68
C HIS A 269 7.84 -0.52 -1.77
N SER A 270 6.84 -1.36 -1.51
CA SER A 270 7.00 -2.82 -1.64
C SER A 270 7.34 -3.27 -3.07
N ALA A 271 6.88 -2.52 -4.09
CA ALA A 271 7.22 -2.79 -5.48
C ALA A 271 8.71 -2.50 -5.78
N LEU A 272 9.33 -1.62 -5.00
CA LEU A 272 10.73 -1.25 -5.09
C LEU A 272 11.59 -1.96 -4.01
N LYS A 273 11.13 -3.10 -3.51
CA LYS A 273 11.80 -3.87 -2.45
C LYS A 273 12.07 -3.09 -1.16
N GLY A 274 11.21 -2.14 -0.83
CA GLY A 274 11.32 -1.29 0.36
C GLY A 274 12.07 0.02 0.15
N LYS A 275 12.55 0.32 -1.05
CA LYS A 275 13.18 1.59 -1.41
C LYS A 275 12.15 2.68 -1.67
N THR A 276 12.61 3.92 -1.57
CA THR A 276 11.84 5.09 -2.00
C THR A 276 11.98 5.31 -3.52
N PRO A 277 11.12 6.11 -4.16
CA PRO A 277 11.28 6.51 -5.55
C PRO A 277 12.63 7.16 -5.85
N MET A 278 13.12 8.05 -4.98
CA MET A 278 14.42 8.70 -5.16
C MET A 278 15.59 7.74 -4.99
N GLU A 279 15.56 6.84 -4.01
CA GLU A 279 16.59 5.79 -3.89
C GLU A 279 16.65 4.92 -5.13
N ARG A 280 15.49 4.59 -5.72
CA ARG A 280 15.45 3.83 -6.97
C ARG A 280 16.01 4.64 -8.15
N TYR A 281 15.76 5.95 -8.20
CA TYR A 281 16.36 6.81 -9.20
C TYR A 281 17.88 6.87 -9.05
N PHE A 282 18.40 7.07 -7.84
CA PHE A 282 19.85 7.11 -7.61
C PHE A 282 20.57 5.82 -8.02
N GLU A 283 19.92 4.66 -7.91
CA GLU A 283 20.49 3.41 -8.40
C GLU A 283 20.63 3.34 -9.92
N LEU A 284 19.80 4.09 -10.64
CA LEU A 284 19.71 4.04 -12.10
C LEU A 284 20.17 5.35 -12.76
N CYS A 285 20.65 6.31 -11.98
CA CYS A 285 21.00 7.63 -12.52
C CYS A 285 22.09 7.55 -13.59
N GLU A 286 23.08 6.67 -13.44
CA GLU A 286 24.15 6.46 -14.42
C GLU A 286 23.66 5.81 -15.71
N GLU A 287 22.61 4.99 -15.63
CA GLU A 287 21.97 4.33 -16.79
C GLU A 287 20.91 5.23 -17.45
N THR A 288 20.47 6.28 -16.77
CA THR A 288 19.42 7.18 -17.25
C THR A 288 19.98 8.11 -18.31
N PRO A 289 19.40 8.16 -19.53
CA PRO A 289 19.91 9.00 -20.60
C PRO A 289 19.79 10.49 -20.23
N PHE A 290 20.76 11.29 -20.68
CA PHE A 290 20.71 12.73 -20.55
C PHE A 290 19.67 13.38 -21.48
N SER A 291 19.26 14.59 -21.15
CA SER A 291 18.26 15.34 -21.92
C SER A 291 18.60 15.44 -23.41
N ASP A 292 19.85 15.72 -23.73
CA ASP A 292 20.33 15.81 -25.11
C ASP A 292 20.23 14.48 -25.87
N GLU A 293 20.44 13.36 -25.20
CA GLU A 293 20.32 12.03 -25.78
C GLU A 293 18.87 11.69 -26.09
N VAL A 294 17.97 12.04 -25.17
CA VAL A 294 16.51 11.86 -25.37
C VAL A 294 16.02 12.71 -26.54
N GLN A 295 16.49 13.95 -26.62
CA GLN A 295 16.14 14.87 -27.72
C GLN A 295 16.66 14.36 -29.08
N LYS A 296 17.86 13.83 -29.16
CA LYS A 296 18.42 13.23 -30.39
C LYS A 296 17.63 12.00 -30.85
N GLN A 297 17.06 11.24 -29.91
CA GLN A 297 16.23 10.07 -30.21
C GLN A 297 14.78 10.41 -30.56
N TYR A 298 14.39 11.67 -30.37
CA TYR A 298 13.04 12.13 -30.72
C TYR A 298 12.95 12.42 -32.20
N ASN A 299 11.99 11.79 -32.89
CA ASN A 299 11.72 12.03 -34.31
C ASN A 299 10.34 12.66 -34.48
N PRO A 300 10.26 13.96 -34.78
CA PRO A 300 8.98 14.67 -34.96
C PRO A 300 8.09 14.07 -36.08
N SER A 301 8.71 13.49 -37.10
CA SER A 301 7.97 12.90 -38.23
C SER A 301 7.15 11.67 -37.83
N ASN A 302 7.48 11.02 -36.73
CA ASN A 302 6.74 9.88 -36.20
C ASN A 302 5.59 10.30 -35.28
N GLU A 303 5.51 11.58 -34.94
CA GLU A 303 4.49 12.10 -34.03
C GLU A 303 3.37 12.78 -34.82
N ARG A 304 2.14 12.61 -34.34
CA ARG A 304 0.95 13.22 -34.94
C ARG A 304 -0.03 13.61 -33.84
N ILE A 305 -0.84 14.62 -34.10
CA ILE A 305 -1.98 14.94 -33.24
C ILE A 305 -2.96 13.76 -33.27
N GLN A 306 -3.26 13.25 -32.10
CA GLN A 306 -4.18 12.14 -31.92
C GLN A 306 -5.55 12.66 -31.51
N HIS A 307 -6.60 11.96 -31.93
CA HIS A 307 -7.98 12.28 -31.60
C HIS A 307 -8.50 11.35 -30.49
N ALA A 308 -9.37 11.88 -29.64
CA ALA A 308 -9.99 11.10 -28.57
C ALA A 308 -10.83 9.93 -29.14
N ASN A 309 -11.37 10.11 -30.34
CA ASN A 309 -12.12 9.07 -31.03
C ASN A 309 -11.17 8.15 -31.84
N TYR A 310 -10.91 6.96 -31.30
CA TYR A 310 -10.03 5.96 -31.94
C TYR A 310 -10.49 5.50 -33.31
N LYS A 311 -11.80 5.47 -33.59
CA LYS A 311 -12.34 5.14 -34.94
C LYS A 311 -11.85 6.16 -35.96
N MET A 312 -11.85 7.43 -35.60
CA MET A 312 -11.36 8.51 -36.45
C MET A 312 -9.86 8.38 -36.73
N ASP A 313 -9.05 8.01 -35.73
CA ASP A 313 -7.63 7.71 -35.92
C ASP A 313 -7.38 6.54 -36.88
N LEU A 314 -8.21 5.50 -36.81
CA LEU A 314 -8.15 4.36 -37.74
C LEU A 314 -8.55 4.74 -39.18
N GLU A 315 -9.57 5.58 -39.36
CA GLU A 315 -10.00 6.06 -40.66
C GLU A 315 -8.91 6.93 -41.29
N ILE A 316 -8.34 7.86 -40.56
CA ILE A 316 -7.20 8.68 -41.01
C ILE A 316 -6.01 7.80 -41.41
N ALA A 317 -5.72 6.74 -40.62
CA ALA A 317 -4.64 5.82 -40.93
C ALA A 317 -4.91 4.98 -42.20
N LYS A 318 -6.17 4.63 -42.47
CA LYS A 318 -6.58 3.95 -43.71
C LYS A 318 -6.43 4.87 -44.93
N LEU A 319 -6.92 6.10 -44.82
CA LEU A 319 -6.81 7.10 -45.88
C LEU A 319 -5.33 7.40 -46.24
N LYS A 320 -4.44 7.49 -45.27
CA LYS A 320 -3.01 7.69 -45.51
C LYS A 320 -2.29 6.48 -46.14
N ARG A 321 -2.86 5.27 -46.07
CA ARG A 321 -2.33 4.07 -46.75
C ARG A 321 -2.84 3.90 -48.16
N SER A 322 -3.92 4.61 -48.51
CA SER A 322 -4.54 4.60 -49.84
C SER A 322 -4.08 5.76 -50.73
N LEU A 323 -3.30 6.68 -50.19
CA LEU A 323 -2.55 7.73 -50.89
C LEU A 323 -1.07 7.32 -51.03
#